data_4353d7d5fddedfd61aa578c55738ae90
#
_entry.id   4353d7d5fddedfd61aa578c55738ae90
#
_cell.length_a   1.000
_cell.length_b   1.000
_cell.length_c   1.000
_cell.angle_alpha   90.00
_cell.angle_beta   90.00
_cell.angle_gamma   90.00
#
_symmetry.space_group_name_H-M   'P 1'
#
loop_
_entity.id
_entity.type
_entity.pdbx_description
1 polymer ?
#
loop_
_entity_poly.entity_id
_entity_poly.type
_entity_poly.pdbx_seq_one_letter_code
_entity_poly.pdbx_strand_id
1 'polypeptide(L)' 'MIPVTLPILCHNSDTILFKELGVDYNYADLDEVEFMFFHIDFACGNVKDGMHLTEIVVNEEAYVVNLPFEKFKQLFI' A
#
# COMPACT_ATOMS: atom_id res chain seq x y z
N MET A 1 21.05 6.61 -1.37
CA MET A 1 19.64 6.99 -1.61
C MET A 1 19.03 7.56 -0.34
N ILE A 2 18.24 8.61 -0.46
CA ILE A 2 17.50 9.16 0.67
C ILE A 2 16.29 8.26 0.92
N PRO A 3 16.09 7.76 2.15
CA PRO A 3 14.93 6.93 2.43
C PRO A 3 13.63 7.72 2.29
N VAL A 4 12.57 7.05 1.86
CA VAL A 4 11.24 7.63 1.75
C VAL A 4 10.30 6.92 2.71
N THR A 5 9.48 7.71 3.44
CA THR A 5 8.46 7.16 4.33
C THR A 5 7.12 7.21 3.62
N LEU A 6 6.45 6.07 3.54
CA LEU A 6 5.19 5.92 2.81
C LEU A 6 4.08 5.37 3.73
N PRO A 7 2.84 5.83 3.53
CA PRO A 7 1.69 5.27 4.24
C PRO A 7 1.29 3.95 3.58
N ILE A 8 1.54 2.85 4.26
CA ILE A 8 1.28 1.49 3.76
C ILE A 8 0.00 0.95 4.38
N LEU A 9 -0.86 0.36 3.56
CA LEU A 9 -2.07 -0.30 4.04
C LEU A 9 -1.74 -1.72 4.48
N CYS A 10 -2.04 -2.03 5.74
CA CYS A 10 -1.73 -3.31 6.36
C CYS A 10 -2.99 -3.99 6.88
N HIS A 11 -2.99 -5.32 6.87
CA HIS A 11 -4.05 -6.07 7.50
C HIS A 11 -4.05 -5.85 9.00
N ASN A 12 -5.25 -5.79 9.58
CA ASN A 12 -5.47 -5.74 11.03
C ASN A 12 -6.14 -7.03 11.47
N SER A 13 -6.48 -7.15 12.75
CA SER A 13 -7.11 -8.35 13.31
C SER A 13 -8.40 -8.72 12.59
N ASP A 14 -9.21 -7.71 12.26
CA ASP A 14 -10.52 -7.92 11.62
C ASP A 14 -10.35 -8.39 10.17
N THR A 15 -9.48 -7.75 9.40
CA THR A 15 -9.27 -8.11 7.99
C THR A 15 -8.57 -9.47 7.85
N ILE A 16 -7.69 -9.82 8.79
CA ILE A 16 -7.07 -11.15 8.82
C ILE A 16 -8.15 -12.21 9.08
N LEU A 17 -9.04 -11.95 10.03
CA LEU A 17 -10.14 -12.86 10.33
C LEU A 17 -11.08 -13.04 9.13
N PHE A 18 -11.46 -11.94 8.47
CA PHE A 18 -12.30 -12.00 7.28
C PHE A 18 -11.65 -12.85 6.18
N LYS A 19 -10.35 -12.68 5.97
CA LYS A 19 -9.61 -13.44 4.98
C LYS A 19 -9.60 -14.93 5.32
N GLU A 20 -9.41 -15.28 6.58
CA GLU A 20 -9.41 -16.67 7.03
C GLU A 20 -10.80 -17.31 6.87
N LEU A 21 -11.87 -16.55 7.06
CA LEU A 21 -13.24 -17.02 6.92
C LEU A 21 -13.73 -17.02 5.46
N GLY A 22 -12.91 -16.53 4.52
CA GLY A 22 -13.31 -16.39 3.12
C GLY A 22 -14.32 -15.30 2.88
N VAL A 23 -14.40 -14.32 3.80
CA VAL A 23 -15.29 -13.16 3.70
C VAL A 23 -14.53 -12.01 3.03
N ASP A 24 -15.19 -11.34 2.08
CA ASP A 24 -14.59 -10.18 1.43
C ASP A 24 -14.43 -9.02 2.41
N TYR A 25 -13.37 -8.24 2.24
CA TYR A 25 -13.15 -7.03 3.00
C TYR A 25 -12.83 -5.89 2.03
N ASN A 26 -13.09 -4.66 2.49
CA ASN A 26 -12.84 -3.45 1.72
C ASN A 26 -11.45 -2.92 2.07
N TYR A 27 -10.74 -2.33 1.09
CA TYR A 27 -9.42 -1.73 1.34
C TYR A 27 -9.49 -0.60 2.37
N ALA A 28 -10.64 0.05 2.52
CA ALA A 28 -10.84 1.05 3.56
C ALA A 28 -10.81 0.46 4.99
N ASP A 29 -10.95 -0.86 5.12
CA ASP A 29 -10.89 -1.54 6.42
C ASP A 29 -9.45 -1.85 6.86
N LEU A 30 -8.47 -1.66 5.97
CA LEU A 30 -7.06 -1.86 6.30
C LEU A 30 -6.52 -0.69 7.12
N ASP A 31 -5.50 -0.97 7.94
CA ASP A 31 -4.85 0.08 8.74
C ASP A 31 -3.71 0.70 7.94
N GLU A 32 -3.54 2.01 8.11
CA GLU A 32 -2.42 2.73 7.52
C GLU A 32 -1.27 2.78 8.53
N VAL A 33 -0.10 2.32 8.08
CA VAL A 33 1.13 2.32 8.89
C VAL A 33 2.24 2.94 8.05
N GLU A 34 3.04 3.80 8.66
CA GLU A 34 4.17 4.40 7.95
C GLU A 34 5.37 3.46 7.92
N PHE A 35 5.85 3.18 6.70
CA PHE A 35 7.04 2.36 6.47
C PHE A 35 8.09 3.19 5.76
N MET A 36 9.35 2.98 6.12
CA MET A 36 10.49 3.64 5.48
C MET A 36 11.12 2.67 4.48
N PHE A 37 11.32 3.13 3.26
CA PHE A 37 11.95 2.35 2.19
C PHE A 37 13.21 3.04 1.71
N PHE A 38 14.26 2.25 1.48
CA PHE A 38 15.53 2.75 0.95
C PHE A 38 15.61 2.65 -0.57
N HIS A 39 14.80 1.80 -1.17
CA HIS A 39 14.64 1.68 -2.62
C HIS A 39 13.28 1.09 -2.94
N ILE A 40 12.84 1.27 -4.17
CA ILE A 40 11.60 0.70 -4.69
C ILE A 40 11.93 0.13 -6.07
N ASP A 41 11.65 -1.15 -6.28
CA ASP A 41 11.98 -1.84 -7.53
C ASP A 41 10.95 -1.56 -8.62
N PHE A 42 9.68 -1.40 -8.24
CA PHE A 42 8.59 -1.20 -9.19
C PHE A 42 7.44 -0.47 -8.49
N ALA A 43 6.74 0.38 -9.24
CA ALA A 43 5.54 1.07 -8.73
C ALA A 43 4.54 1.27 -9.86
N CYS A 44 3.26 1.11 -9.56
CA CYS A 44 2.19 1.41 -10.49
C CYS A 44 0.93 1.87 -9.75
N GLY A 45 0.11 2.66 -10.45
CA GLY A 45 -1.17 3.09 -9.92
C GLY A 45 -2.21 1.99 -10.02
N ASN A 46 -3.15 1.98 -9.10
CA ASN A 46 -4.26 1.03 -9.09
C ASN A 46 -5.48 1.66 -8.41
N VAL A 47 -6.65 1.10 -8.70
CA VAL A 47 -7.90 1.50 -8.04
C VAL A 47 -8.50 0.26 -7.40
N LYS A 48 -8.72 0.32 -6.08
CA LYS A 48 -9.32 -0.77 -5.32
C LYS A 48 -10.46 -0.19 -4.47
N ASP A 49 -11.65 -0.75 -4.60
CA ASP A 49 -12.83 -0.32 -3.84
C ASP A 49 -13.07 1.19 -3.92
N GLY A 50 -12.85 1.77 -5.10
CA GLY A 50 -13.00 3.20 -5.33
C GLY A 50 -11.84 4.06 -4.84
N MET A 51 -10.83 3.46 -4.20
CA MET A 51 -9.66 4.18 -3.70
C MET A 51 -8.54 4.17 -4.75
N HIS A 52 -7.97 5.35 -5.00
CA HIS A 52 -6.79 5.47 -5.86
C HIS A 52 -5.54 5.21 -5.04
N LEU A 53 -4.85 4.14 -5.35
CA LEU A 53 -3.72 3.64 -4.58
C LEU A 53 -2.51 3.44 -5.49
N THR A 54 -1.36 3.22 -4.87
CA THR A 54 -0.13 2.85 -5.58
C THR A 54 0.35 1.51 -5.04
N GLU A 55 0.62 0.58 -5.96
CA GLU A 55 1.24 -0.69 -5.60
C GLU A 55 2.74 -0.59 -5.86
N ILE A 56 3.54 -1.02 -4.90
CA ILE A 56 5.00 -1.05 -5.04
C ILE A 56 5.52 -2.45 -4.77
N VAL A 57 6.67 -2.75 -5.36
CA VAL A 57 7.41 -3.99 -5.09
C VAL A 57 8.79 -3.61 -4.59
N VAL A 58 9.17 -4.18 -3.45
CA VAL A 58 10.47 -3.96 -2.83
C VAL A 58 11.00 -5.31 -2.37
N ASN A 59 12.16 -5.72 -2.89
CA ASN A 59 12.77 -7.00 -2.55
C ASN A 59 11.81 -8.20 -2.70
N GLU A 60 11.08 -8.21 -3.83
CA GLU A 60 10.12 -9.28 -4.17
C GLU A 60 8.83 -9.28 -3.33
N GLU A 61 8.66 -8.33 -2.42
CA GLU A 61 7.44 -8.17 -1.66
C GLU A 61 6.60 -7.02 -2.19
N ALA A 62 5.28 -7.22 -2.26
CA ALA A 62 4.33 -6.22 -2.72
C ALA A 62 3.71 -5.48 -1.53
N TYR A 63 3.61 -4.17 -1.67
CA TYR A 63 2.98 -3.30 -0.67
C TYR A 63 1.96 -2.40 -1.37
N VAL A 64 0.94 -1.99 -0.63
CA VAL A 64 -0.06 -1.04 -1.11
C VAL A 64 0.14 0.28 -0.38
N VAL A 65 0.45 1.33 -1.15
CA VAL A 65 0.66 2.68 -0.62
C VAL A 65 -0.67 3.44 -0.69
N ASN A 66 -1.08 4.02 0.43
CA ASN A 66 -2.34 4.78 0.51
C ASN A 66 -2.18 6.19 -0.07
N LEU A 67 -1.74 6.26 -1.32
CA LEU A 67 -1.62 7.51 -2.08
C LEU A 67 -1.95 7.23 -3.54
N PRO A 68 -2.66 8.16 -4.21
CA PRO A 68 -2.79 8.09 -5.67
C PRO A 68 -1.42 8.14 -6.32
N PHE A 69 -1.26 7.47 -7.45
CA PHE A 69 0.03 7.38 -8.14
C PHE A 69 0.60 8.77 -8.48
N GLU A 70 -0.25 9.72 -8.83
CA GLU A 70 0.19 11.09 -9.12
C GLU A 70 0.84 11.76 -7.90
N LYS A 71 0.31 11.52 -6.71
CA LYS A 71 0.89 12.01 -5.47
C LYS A 71 2.18 11.27 -5.13
N PHE A 72 2.18 9.95 -5.32
CA PHE A 72 3.34 9.12 -5.09
C PHE A 72 4.55 9.58 -5.93
N LYS A 73 4.33 9.81 -7.22
CA LYS A 73 5.39 10.27 -8.13
C LYS A 73 6.06 11.57 -7.65
N GLN A 74 5.28 12.46 -7.05
CA GLN A 74 5.79 13.76 -6.61
C GLN A 74 6.83 13.64 -5.50
N LEU A 75 6.85 12.52 -4.78
CA LEU A 75 7.84 12.30 -3.71
C LEU A 75 9.25 12.04 -4.25
N PHE A 76 9.38 11.77 -5.54
CA PHE A 76 10.66 11.40 -6.17
C PHE A 76 11.15 12.42 -7.20
N ILE A 77 10.54 13.59 -7.23
CA ILE A 77 10.93 14.67 -8.15
C ILE A 77 11.87 15.63 -7.44
#